data_75a21cf7fbc00d2e03f9fecce56a8c90
#
_entry.id   75a21cf7fbc00d2e03f9fecce56a8c90
#
_cell.length_a   1.000
_cell.length_b   1.000
_cell.length_c   1.000
_cell.angle_alpha   90.00
_cell.angle_beta   90.00
_cell.angle_gamma   90.00
#
_symmetry.space_group_name_H-M   'P 1'
#
loop_
_entity.id
_entity.type
_entity.pdbx_description
1 polymer ?
#
loop_
_entity_poly.entity_id
_entity_poly.type
_entity_poly.pdbx_seq_one_letter_code
_entity_poly.pdbx_strand_id
1 'polypeptide(L)'
;HNYSLKMQIRNKYPAVTAVTVCTLSAVLSMGREAVSDQYEMYSPSQVRLSLWLDKNVESDAVLLTNDRYNNAITSLTGLNIVCGSSSFLYPHGLDENFSLVQTDVNKMYSRPKEFFELFAKYGVTHIVVGNEERSSYSVDETALSELFESVYQCDGITVYKVK
;
A
#
# COMPACT_ATOMS: atom_id res chain seq x y z
N HIS A 1 -48.67 -15.71 44.09
CA HIS A 1 -48.19 -16.47 42.90
C HIS A 1 -48.19 -15.63 41.62
N ASN A 2 -49.25 -14.86 41.32
CA ASN A 2 -49.38 -14.02 40.12
C ASN A 2 -48.45 -12.80 40.11
N TYR A 3 -48.05 -12.24 41.25
CA TYR A 3 -47.15 -11.09 41.33
C TYR A 3 -45.71 -11.45 40.96
N SER A 4 -45.25 -12.64 41.39
CA SER A 4 -43.90 -13.14 41.04
C SER A 4 -43.73 -13.41 39.53
N LEU A 5 -44.76 -13.97 38.90
CA LEU A 5 -44.76 -14.20 37.45
C LEU A 5 -44.72 -12.89 36.62
N LYS A 6 -45.51 -11.86 37.02
CA LYS A 6 -45.53 -10.56 36.34
C LYS A 6 -44.17 -9.83 36.49
N MET A 7 -43.51 -9.98 37.65
CA MET A 7 -42.20 -9.36 37.85
C MET A 7 -41.09 -10.05 37.07
N GLN A 8 -41.14 -11.40 36.95
CA GLN A 8 -40.22 -12.16 36.10
C GLN A 8 -40.40 -11.88 34.64
N ILE A 9 -41.62 -11.70 34.14
CA ILE A 9 -41.88 -11.32 32.76
C ILE A 9 -41.39 -9.90 32.45
N ARG A 10 -41.65 -8.95 33.38
CA ARG A 10 -41.23 -7.53 33.24
C ARG A 10 -39.72 -7.38 33.14
N ASN A 11 -38.92 -8.23 33.79
CA ASN A 11 -37.46 -8.17 33.75
C ASN A 11 -36.84 -8.87 32.50
N LYS A 12 -37.61 -9.60 31.73
CA LYS A 12 -37.13 -10.28 30.52
C LYS A 12 -37.18 -9.38 29.26
N TYR A 13 -38.12 -8.44 29.19
CA TYR A 13 -38.31 -7.57 28.04
C TYR A 13 -37.05 -6.72 27.72
N PRO A 14 -36.38 -6.03 28.67
CA PRO A 14 -35.21 -5.26 28.36
C PRO A 14 -34.05 -6.10 27.85
N ALA A 15 -33.87 -7.32 28.37
CA ALA A 15 -32.86 -8.25 27.87
C ALA A 15 -33.16 -8.74 26.45
N VAL A 16 -34.41 -9.13 26.18
CA VAL A 16 -34.85 -9.54 24.84
C VAL A 16 -34.70 -8.37 23.86
N THR A 17 -35.12 -7.16 24.24
CA THR A 17 -34.95 -5.96 23.39
C THR A 17 -33.48 -5.69 23.09
N ALA A 18 -32.61 -5.76 24.09
CA ALA A 18 -31.16 -5.55 23.92
C ALA A 18 -30.56 -6.58 22.96
N VAL A 19 -30.88 -7.86 23.13
CA VAL A 19 -30.43 -8.92 22.23
C VAL A 19 -30.94 -8.70 20.80
N THR A 20 -32.24 -8.36 20.65
CA THR A 20 -32.81 -8.09 19.31
C THR A 20 -32.12 -6.91 18.64
N VAL A 21 -31.89 -5.80 19.36
CA VAL A 21 -31.19 -4.60 18.79
C VAL A 21 -29.76 -4.98 18.39
N CYS A 22 -29.01 -5.68 19.22
CA CYS A 22 -27.65 -6.10 18.89
C CYS A 22 -27.61 -7.06 17.69
N THR A 23 -28.53 -8.02 17.64
CA THR A 23 -28.63 -8.97 16.51
C THR A 23 -29.01 -8.26 15.22
N LEU A 24 -29.98 -7.37 15.26
CA LEU A 24 -30.38 -6.57 14.10
C LEU A 24 -29.24 -5.70 13.58
N SER A 25 -28.50 -5.06 14.48
CA SER A 25 -27.33 -4.25 14.15
C SER A 25 -26.26 -5.09 13.45
N ALA A 26 -25.98 -6.29 13.93
CA ALA A 26 -25.04 -7.21 13.30
C ALA A 26 -25.51 -7.63 11.89
N VAL A 27 -26.79 -8.01 11.74
CA VAL A 27 -27.37 -8.39 10.44
C VAL A 27 -27.33 -7.23 9.44
N LEU A 28 -27.63 -5.99 9.89
CA LEU A 28 -27.55 -4.80 9.04
C LEU A 28 -26.11 -4.49 8.62
N SER A 29 -25.15 -4.67 9.53
CA SER A 29 -23.72 -4.49 9.20
C SER A 29 -23.25 -5.53 8.20
N MET A 30 -23.59 -6.79 8.36
CA MET A 30 -23.29 -7.86 7.39
C MET A 30 -23.97 -7.61 6.03
N GLY A 31 -25.23 -7.14 6.04
CA GLY A 31 -25.95 -6.79 4.81
C GLY A 31 -25.29 -5.62 4.07
N ARG A 32 -24.84 -4.61 4.81
CA ARG A 32 -24.08 -3.48 4.23
C ARG A 32 -22.77 -3.94 3.60
N GLU A 33 -22.02 -4.80 4.30
CA GLU A 33 -20.75 -5.32 3.80
C GLU A 33 -20.94 -6.18 2.54
N ALA A 34 -22.01 -6.98 2.49
CA ALA A 34 -22.33 -7.82 1.34
C ALA A 34 -22.74 -7.05 0.08
N VAL A 35 -23.25 -5.80 0.22
CA VAL A 35 -23.66 -4.93 -0.89
C VAL A 35 -22.68 -3.77 -1.12
N SER A 36 -21.70 -3.57 -0.22
CA SER A 36 -20.67 -2.57 -0.46
C SER A 36 -19.80 -3.00 -1.64
N ASP A 37 -19.39 -2.01 -2.46
CA ASP A 37 -18.44 -2.25 -3.52
C ASP A 37 -17.21 -2.99 -2.96
N GLN A 38 -16.72 -3.95 -3.71
CA GLN A 38 -15.60 -4.77 -3.28
C GLN A 38 -14.41 -3.87 -2.94
N TYR A 39 -13.94 -3.96 -1.71
CA TYR A 39 -12.72 -3.27 -1.31
C TYR A 39 -11.53 -3.94 -2.01
N GLU A 40 -11.00 -3.28 -3.03
CA GLU A 40 -9.78 -3.69 -3.70
C GLU A 40 -8.58 -3.12 -2.94
N MET A 41 -7.81 -3.97 -2.30
CA MET A 41 -6.56 -3.55 -1.65
C MET A 41 -5.50 -3.19 -2.70
N TYR A 42 -5.46 -3.93 -3.80
CA TYR A 42 -4.55 -3.73 -4.92
C TYR A 42 -5.32 -3.74 -6.23
N SER A 43 -5.02 -2.79 -7.11
CA SER A 43 -5.61 -2.76 -8.44
C SER A 43 -5.12 -3.94 -9.30
N PRO A 44 -5.87 -4.37 -10.32
CA PRO A 44 -5.43 -5.41 -11.24
C PRO A 44 -4.08 -5.11 -11.92
N SER A 45 -3.78 -3.83 -12.16
CA SER A 45 -2.49 -3.39 -12.72
C SER A 45 -1.33 -3.60 -11.75
N GLN A 46 -1.53 -3.32 -10.45
CA GLN A 46 -0.53 -3.56 -9.41
C GLN A 46 -0.26 -5.06 -9.22
N VAL A 47 -1.30 -5.89 -9.26
CA VAL A 47 -1.14 -7.35 -9.19
C VAL A 47 -0.37 -7.87 -10.41
N ARG A 48 -0.69 -7.40 -11.63
CA ARG A 48 0.07 -7.79 -12.84
C ARG A 48 1.53 -7.35 -12.77
N LEU A 49 1.79 -6.12 -12.30
CA LEU A 49 3.15 -5.65 -12.08
C LEU A 49 3.91 -6.58 -11.11
N SER A 50 3.31 -6.90 -9.97
CA SER A 50 3.95 -7.75 -8.96
C SER A 50 4.26 -9.14 -9.50
N LEU A 51 3.34 -9.76 -10.25
CA LEU A 51 3.58 -11.05 -10.90
C LEU A 51 4.68 -10.98 -11.97
N TRP A 52 4.82 -9.86 -12.65
CA TRP A 52 5.91 -9.65 -13.61
C TRP A 52 7.25 -9.48 -12.90
N LEU A 53 7.30 -8.67 -11.84
CA LEU A 53 8.51 -8.46 -11.04
C LEU A 53 9.02 -9.76 -10.44
N ASP A 54 8.15 -10.57 -9.85
CA ASP A 54 8.49 -11.87 -9.25
C ASP A 54 9.17 -12.85 -10.24
N LYS A 55 8.84 -12.73 -11.53
CA LYS A 55 9.39 -13.60 -12.60
C LYS A 55 10.63 -13.05 -13.29
N ASN A 56 10.82 -11.75 -13.32
CA ASN A 56 11.79 -11.09 -14.19
C ASN A 56 12.86 -10.29 -13.44
N VAL A 57 12.72 -10.16 -12.12
CA VAL A 57 13.63 -9.36 -11.30
C VAL A 57 14.27 -10.25 -10.23
N GLU A 58 15.56 -10.05 -9.98
CA GLU A 58 16.30 -10.83 -8.98
C GLU A 58 15.76 -10.56 -7.56
N SER A 59 15.79 -11.58 -6.70
CA SER A 59 15.22 -11.50 -5.34
C SER A 59 15.91 -10.51 -4.40
N ASP A 60 17.13 -10.11 -4.69
CA ASP A 60 17.92 -9.12 -3.96
C ASP A 60 17.80 -7.70 -4.55
N ALA A 61 16.99 -7.53 -5.58
CA ALA A 61 16.78 -6.24 -6.22
C ALA A 61 16.20 -5.21 -5.25
N VAL A 62 16.62 -3.96 -5.44
CA VAL A 62 16.13 -2.79 -4.72
C VAL A 62 15.35 -1.91 -5.68
N LEU A 63 14.07 -1.69 -5.37
CA LEU A 63 13.18 -0.90 -6.20
C LEU A 63 12.99 0.51 -5.64
N LEU A 64 13.05 1.50 -6.52
CA LEU A 64 12.56 2.85 -6.22
C LEU A 64 11.06 2.88 -6.51
N THR A 65 10.24 3.07 -5.48
CA THR A 65 8.77 3.14 -5.53
C THR A 65 8.25 4.01 -4.39
N ASN A 66 6.95 4.13 -4.23
CA ASN A 66 6.32 4.89 -3.15
C ASN A 66 6.50 4.22 -1.77
N ASP A 67 6.38 5.01 -0.71
CA ASP A 67 6.55 4.63 0.70
C ASP A 67 5.21 4.32 1.41
N ARG A 68 4.15 4.01 0.67
CA ARG A 68 2.85 3.70 1.26
C ARG A 68 2.89 2.38 2.04
N TYR A 69 2.13 2.32 3.15
CA TYR A 69 2.06 1.12 4.00
C TYR A 69 1.51 -0.12 3.27
N ASN A 70 0.66 0.10 2.26
CA ASN A 70 0.07 -0.95 1.44
C ASN A 70 0.72 -1.05 0.05
N ASN A 71 2.04 -0.83 -0.05
CA ASN A 71 2.75 -0.94 -1.31
C ASN A 71 2.64 -2.38 -1.86
N ALA A 72 2.08 -2.51 -3.07
CA ALA A 72 1.81 -3.81 -3.69
C ALA A 72 3.08 -4.61 -3.96
N ILE A 73 4.20 -3.94 -4.26
CA ILE A 73 5.48 -4.59 -4.56
C ILE A 73 5.98 -5.35 -3.33
N THR A 74 6.15 -4.65 -2.20
CA THR A 74 6.63 -5.29 -0.96
C THR A 74 5.68 -6.37 -0.45
N SER A 75 4.37 -6.13 -0.57
CA SER A 75 3.35 -7.04 -0.03
C SER A 75 3.17 -8.32 -0.86
N LEU A 76 3.36 -8.24 -2.17
CA LEU A 76 3.07 -9.36 -3.09
C LEU A 76 4.33 -10.07 -3.60
N THR A 77 5.50 -9.41 -3.59
CA THR A 77 6.75 -10.00 -4.10
C THR A 77 7.83 -10.20 -3.02
N GLY A 78 7.77 -9.44 -1.93
CA GLY A 78 8.83 -9.43 -0.93
C GLY A 78 10.13 -8.74 -1.37
N LEU A 79 10.15 -8.07 -2.53
CA LEU A 79 11.32 -7.32 -3.01
C LEU A 79 11.62 -6.11 -2.11
N ASN A 80 12.89 -5.73 -2.07
CA ASN A 80 13.33 -4.58 -1.28
C ASN A 80 12.93 -3.26 -1.95
N ILE A 81 12.65 -2.25 -1.15
CA ILE A 81 12.39 -0.89 -1.61
C ILE A 81 13.31 0.10 -0.89
N VAL A 82 13.60 1.24 -1.54
CA VAL A 82 14.52 2.26 -0.99
C VAL A 82 13.97 2.88 0.29
N CYS A 83 12.67 3.16 0.35
CA CYS A 83 12.01 3.80 1.49
C CYS A 83 10.76 3.03 1.87
N GLY A 84 10.75 2.46 3.07
CA GLY A 84 9.56 1.82 3.64
C GLY A 84 8.60 2.85 4.25
N SER A 85 7.37 2.42 4.59
CA SER A 85 6.39 3.29 5.22
C SER A 85 6.79 3.68 6.65
N SER A 86 6.65 4.97 6.98
CA SER A 86 6.85 5.47 8.36
C SER A 86 5.99 4.74 9.39
N SER A 87 4.81 4.26 8.99
CA SER A 87 3.91 3.49 9.85
C SER A 87 4.53 2.18 10.37
N PHE A 88 5.47 1.59 9.62
CA PHE A 88 6.23 0.41 10.05
C PHE A 88 7.56 0.79 10.70
N LEU A 89 8.23 1.82 10.21
CA LEU A 89 9.56 2.19 10.71
C LEU A 89 9.51 2.80 12.11
N TYR A 90 8.55 3.68 12.37
CA TYR A 90 8.41 4.40 13.64
C TYR A 90 8.26 3.46 14.86
N PRO A 91 7.36 2.46 14.87
CA PRO A 91 7.22 1.56 16.02
C PRO A 91 8.46 0.72 16.33
N HIS A 92 9.35 0.57 15.34
CA HIS A 92 10.59 -0.20 15.47
C HIS A 92 11.84 0.67 15.71
N GLY A 93 11.67 1.99 15.89
CA GLY A 93 12.79 2.92 16.10
C GLY A 93 13.72 3.03 14.90
N LEU A 94 13.23 2.80 13.69
CA LEU A 94 13.99 2.85 12.44
C LEU A 94 13.75 4.13 11.64
N ASP A 95 13.17 5.14 12.26
CA ASP A 95 12.75 6.39 11.62
C ASP A 95 13.78 7.51 11.65
N GLU A 96 14.93 7.33 12.32
CA GLU A 96 15.97 8.37 12.46
C GLU A 96 16.39 8.99 11.11
N ASN A 97 16.50 8.18 10.06
CA ASN A 97 16.88 8.62 8.73
C ASN A 97 15.72 8.70 7.73
N PHE A 98 14.49 8.43 8.17
CA PHE A 98 13.33 8.36 7.27
C PHE A 98 13.15 9.61 6.41
N SER A 99 13.15 10.79 7.03
CA SER A 99 12.97 12.07 6.34
C SER A 99 14.07 12.36 5.31
N LEU A 100 15.29 11.91 5.60
CA LEU A 100 16.44 12.05 4.69
C LEU A 100 16.27 11.12 3.48
N VAL A 101 15.94 9.85 3.72
CA VAL A 101 15.71 8.87 2.64
C VAL A 101 14.53 9.29 1.77
N GLN A 102 13.41 9.71 2.36
CA GLN A 102 12.25 10.22 1.64
C GLN A 102 12.60 11.45 0.78
N THR A 103 13.42 12.36 1.30
CA THR A 103 13.93 13.51 0.55
C THR A 103 14.77 13.06 -0.65
N ASP A 104 15.63 12.06 -0.47
CA ASP A 104 16.47 11.53 -1.53
C ASP A 104 15.61 10.78 -2.59
N VAL A 105 14.58 10.03 -2.18
CA VAL A 105 13.60 9.42 -3.11
C VAL A 105 12.91 10.49 -3.96
N ASN A 106 12.46 11.58 -3.35
CA ASN A 106 11.84 12.68 -4.09
C ASN A 106 12.82 13.34 -5.10
N LYS A 107 14.11 13.50 -4.75
CA LYS A 107 15.14 14.00 -5.66
C LYS A 107 15.36 13.05 -6.85
N MET A 108 15.44 11.74 -6.60
CA MET A 108 15.60 10.73 -7.65
C MET A 108 14.45 10.73 -8.64
N TYR A 109 13.21 10.98 -8.20
CA TYR A 109 12.07 11.10 -9.10
C TYR A 109 12.00 12.45 -9.83
N SER A 110 12.22 13.56 -9.11
CA SER A 110 12.01 14.90 -9.65
C SER A 110 13.18 15.43 -10.49
N ARG A 111 14.40 15.01 -10.20
CA ARG A 111 15.62 15.48 -10.87
C ARG A 111 16.65 14.36 -11.04
N PRO A 112 16.31 13.27 -11.74
CA PRO A 112 17.15 12.06 -11.80
C PRO A 112 18.54 12.30 -12.39
N LYS A 113 18.68 13.26 -13.32
CA LYS A 113 19.98 13.63 -13.91
C LYS A 113 20.91 14.30 -12.90
N GLU A 114 20.36 15.18 -12.07
CA GLU A 114 21.12 15.96 -11.08
C GLU A 114 21.58 15.09 -9.91
N PHE A 115 20.73 14.13 -9.51
CA PHE A 115 20.96 13.26 -8.35
C PHE A 115 21.22 11.80 -8.73
N PHE A 116 21.88 11.59 -9.87
CA PHE A 116 22.14 10.24 -10.40
C PHE A 116 22.93 9.34 -9.44
N GLU A 117 23.83 9.90 -8.64
CA GLU A 117 24.61 9.17 -7.64
C GLU A 117 23.77 8.51 -6.54
N LEU A 118 22.55 9.02 -6.29
CA LEU A 118 21.66 8.45 -5.29
C LEU A 118 21.17 7.04 -5.68
N PHE A 119 21.04 6.75 -6.98
CA PHE A 119 20.68 5.41 -7.43
C PHE A 119 21.75 4.37 -7.02
N ALA A 120 23.01 4.72 -7.17
CA ALA A 120 24.12 3.88 -6.72
C ALA A 120 24.22 3.82 -5.19
N LYS A 121 24.04 4.97 -4.49
CA LYS A 121 24.06 5.05 -3.03
C LYS A 121 23.08 4.07 -2.38
N TYR A 122 21.86 3.95 -2.94
CA TYR A 122 20.81 3.07 -2.43
C TYR A 122 20.77 1.70 -3.12
N GLY A 123 21.67 1.42 -4.06
CA GLY A 123 21.69 0.16 -4.80
C GLY A 123 20.44 -0.07 -5.65
N VAL A 124 19.83 1.00 -6.15
CA VAL A 124 18.59 0.92 -6.94
C VAL A 124 18.84 0.16 -8.24
N THR A 125 18.08 -0.90 -8.45
CA THR A 125 18.13 -1.73 -9.67
C THR A 125 16.98 -1.44 -10.63
N HIS A 126 15.83 -1.07 -10.09
CA HIS A 126 14.62 -0.79 -10.89
C HIS A 126 13.87 0.42 -10.31
N ILE A 127 13.22 1.16 -11.20
CA ILE A 127 12.39 2.34 -10.86
C ILE A 127 10.97 2.06 -11.34
N VAL A 128 10.01 2.15 -10.45
CA VAL A 128 8.60 1.99 -10.77
C VAL A 128 7.96 3.38 -10.87
N VAL A 129 7.18 3.60 -11.92
CA VAL A 129 6.41 4.84 -12.12
C VAL A 129 4.97 4.45 -12.47
N GLY A 130 4.09 4.60 -11.52
CA GLY A 130 2.65 4.38 -11.62
C GLY A 130 1.86 5.58 -11.12
N ASN A 131 0.56 5.41 -10.96
CA ASN A 131 -0.31 6.47 -10.44
C ASN A 131 0.06 6.89 -9.02
N GLU A 132 0.53 5.95 -8.20
CA GLU A 132 0.91 6.23 -6.82
C GLU A 132 2.17 7.07 -6.73
N GLU A 133 3.19 6.77 -7.55
CA GLU A 133 4.41 7.55 -7.63
C GLU A 133 4.13 8.96 -8.16
N ARG A 134 3.33 9.08 -9.23
CA ARG A 134 2.92 10.37 -9.79
C ARG A 134 2.10 11.21 -8.80
N SER A 135 1.33 10.57 -7.93
CA SER A 135 0.56 11.29 -6.90
C SER A 135 1.39 11.70 -5.69
N SER A 136 2.48 10.98 -5.41
CA SER A 136 3.34 11.20 -4.25
C SER A 136 4.54 12.10 -4.55
N TYR A 137 5.03 12.07 -5.80
CA TYR A 137 6.26 12.75 -6.22
C TYR A 137 6.05 13.52 -7.52
N SER A 138 6.86 14.57 -7.73
CA SER A 138 6.95 15.25 -9.03
C SER A 138 7.87 14.46 -9.95
N VAL A 139 7.33 13.44 -10.64
CA VAL A 139 8.15 12.53 -11.46
C VAL A 139 8.53 13.17 -12.79
N ASP A 140 9.83 13.28 -13.09
CA ASP A 140 10.35 13.66 -14.40
C ASP A 140 10.52 12.39 -15.28
N GLU A 141 9.42 11.94 -15.87
CA GLU A 141 9.41 10.75 -16.72
C GLU A 141 10.27 10.91 -17.99
N THR A 142 10.41 12.12 -18.48
CA THR A 142 11.25 12.42 -19.65
C THR A 142 12.72 12.14 -19.31
N ALA A 143 13.20 12.68 -18.21
CA ALA A 143 14.57 12.45 -17.78
C ALA A 143 14.83 10.99 -17.41
N LEU A 144 13.85 10.29 -16.79
CA LEU A 144 13.97 8.86 -16.51
C LEU A 144 14.07 8.03 -17.79
N SER A 145 13.25 8.32 -18.80
CA SER A 145 13.28 7.59 -20.08
C SER A 145 14.55 7.83 -20.91
N GLU A 146 15.21 8.98 -20.72
CA GLU A 146 16.50 9.26 -21.35
C GLU A 146 17.68 8.55 -20.66
N LEU A 147 17.60 8.33 -19.34
CA LEU A 147 18.65 7.74 -18.54
C LEU A 147 18.57 6.21 -18.49
N PHE A 148 17.35 5.66 -18.48
CA PHE A 148 17.11 4.26 -18.16
C PHE A 148 16.22 3.58 -19.20
N GLU A 149 16.45 2.29 -19.41
CA GLU A 149 15.67 1.45 -20.30
C GLU A 149 14.34 1.05 -19.66
N SER A 150 13.23 1.24 -20.38
CA SER A 150 11.92 0.72 -19.96
C SER A 150 11.86 -0.77 -20.22
N VAL A 151 11.71 -1.57 -19.15
CA VAL A 151 11.63 -3.04 -19.20
C VAL A 151 10.22 -3.59 -19.03
N TYR A 152 9.29 -2.76 -18.56
CA TYR A 152 7.87 -3.10 -18.44
C TYR A 152 7.01 -1.85 -18.64
N GLN A 153 5.91 -2.02 -19.39
CA GLN A 153 4.92 -0.97 -19.56
C GLN A 153 3.53 -1.60 -19.74
N CYS A 154 2.64 -1.38 -18.79
CA CYS A 154 1.27 -1.87 -18.84
C CYS A 154 0.37 -1.02 -17.94
N ASP A 155 -0.84 -0.66 -18.42
CA ASP A 155 -1.89 0.01 -17.66
C ASP A 155 -1.42 1.30 -16.93
N GLY A 156 -0.59 2.09 -17.59
CA GLY A 156 -0.06 3.33 -17.03
C GLY A 156 1.05 3.15 -16.00
N ILE A 157 1.55 1.93 -15.81
CA ILE A 157 2.73 1.64 -14.99
C ILE A 157 3.91 1.36 -15.92
N THR A 158 5.04 2.02 -15.65
CA THR A 158 6.32 1.81 -16.33
C THR A 158 7.38 1.38 -15.31
N VAL A 159 8.19 0.38 -15.66
CA VAL A 159 9.38 0.01 -14.87
C VAL A 159 10.60 0.28 -15.72
N TYR A 160 11.54 1.03 -15.16
CA TYR A 160 12.85 1.29 -15.74
C TYR A 160 13.90 0.44 -15.05
N LYS A 161 14.89 -0.05 -15.81
CA LYS A 161 16.05 -0.77 -15.28
C LYS A 161 17.23 0.18 -15.13
N VAL A 162 17.78 0.25 -13.93
CA VAL A 162 19.03 0.99 -13.65
C VAL A 162 20.19 0.08 -14.04
N LYS A 163 21.14 0.62 -14.81
CA LYS A 163 22.31 -0.11 -15.30
C LYS A 163 23.44 -0.13 -14.28
#